data_508b2944b18ad95b8141fc1f86978468
#
_entry.id   508b2944b18ad95b8141fc1f86978468
#
_cell.length_a   1.000
_cell.length_b   1.000
_cell.length_c   1.000
_cell.angle_alpha   90.00
_cell.angle_beta   90.00
_cell.angle_gamma   90.00
#
_symmetry.space_group_name_H-M   'P 1'
#
loop_
_entity.id
_entity.type
_entity.pdbx_description
1 polymer ?
#
loop_
_entity_poly.entity_id
_entity_poly.type
_entity_poly.pdbx_seq_one_letter_code
_entity_poly.pdbx_strand_id
1 'polypeptide(L)'
;DEPKLLRSDLSLVGIYMFDYIFFQAVDEIRPSFRGELEITDAIQWLVDHDYAVHPFVHRGWWIDTGAPGEMLEANDLVLEEIEYKVDGYIDRDSKVGRRVTVQQGAEIINSIVRGPTIIGANARIINSYIGPFTSINYDVTIENSEIEHSVVLEKSEIRDIGTRIQDSLIGRGVVIARSPIKPKALKLTLGDNSHVGIL
;
A
#
# COMPACT_ATOMS: atom_id res chain seq x y z
N ASP A 1 -14.17 -10.24 18.82
CA ASP A 1 -15.54 -10.76 19.03
C ASP A 1 -16.53 -9.67 18.69
N GLU A 2 -17.33 -9.90 17.67
CA GLU A 2 -18.48 -9.04 17.40
C GLU A 2 -19.46 -9.14 18.59
N PRO A 3 -19.83 -8.02 19.21
CA PRO A 3 -20.75 -8.06 20.31
C PRO A 3 -22.10 -8.60 19.82
N LYS A 4 -22.66 -9.57 20.54
CA LYS A 4 -23.96 -10.19 20.23
C LYS A 4 -25.13 -9.19 20.19
N LEU A 5 -24.92 -7.97 20.67
CA LEU A 5 -25.84 -6.84 20.64
C LEU A 5 -25.05 -5.58 20.29
N LEU A 6 -25.23 -5.07 19.07
CA LEU A 6 -24.69 -3.79 18.66
C LEU A 6 -25.39 -2.68 19.48
N ARG A 7 -24.63 -1.94 20.26
CA ARG A 7 -25.12 -0.76 21.02
C ARG A 7 -25.00 0.53 20.22
N SER A 8 -24.23 0.52 19.13
CA SER A 8 -23.95 1.65 18.27
C SER A 8 -23.61 1.15 16.87
N ASP A 9 -23.78 1.99 15.86
CA ASP A 9 -23.30 1.83 14.49
C ASP A 9 -21.91 2.44 14.28
N LEU A 10 -21.29 2.95 15.35
CA LEU A 10 -19.94 3.49 15.34
C LEU A 10 -18.93 2.42 15.74
N SER A 11 -17.81 2.37 15.01
CA SER A 11 -16.65 1.55 15.34
C SER A 11 -15.42 2.41 15.65
N LEU A 12 -14.48 1.86 16.42
CA LEU A 12 -13.21 2.52 16.69
C LEU A 12 -12.28 2.37 15.47
N VAL A 13 -11.74 3.48 14.99
CA VAL A 13 -10.95 3.54 13.75
C VAL A 13 -9.43 3.63 13.99
N GLY A 14 -8.95 3.30 15.19
CA GLY A 14 -7.53 3.17 15.47
C GLY A 14 -6.75 4.48 15.61
N ILE A 15 -7.42 5.63 15.74
CA ILE A 15 -6.76 6.92 15.98
C ILE A 15 -7.04 7.36 17.40
N TYR A 16 -5.98 7.46 18.22
CA TYR A 16 -6.09 7.76 19.63
C TYR A 16 -5.11 8.86 20.05
N MET A 17 -5.53 9.72 20.98
CA MET A 17 -4.66 10.67 21.65
C MET A 17 -4.87 10.53 23.15
N PHE A 18 -3.81 10.21 23.87
CA PHE A 18 -3.84 9.97 25.30
C PHE A 18 -2.85 10.91 26.02
N ASP A 19 -3.18 11.21 27.29
CA ASP A 19 -2.22 11.77 28.23
C ASP A 19 -1.50 10.65 29.01
N TYR A 20 -0.69 11.04 30.01
CA TYR A 20 0.08 10.08 30.83
C TYR A 20 -0.77 9.14 31.67
N ILE A 21 -2.04 9.47 31.95
CA ILE A 21 -2.95 8.63 32.75
C ILE A 21 -3.26 7.33 32.03
N PHE A 22 -3.21 7.34 30.71
CA PHE A 22 -3.38 6.13 29.90
C PHE A 22 -2.40 5.01 30.30
N PHE A 23 -1.17 5.33 30.66
CA PHE A 23 -0.19 4.33 31.09
C PHE A 23 -0.58 3.67 32.42
N GLN A 24 -1.29 4.37 33.30
CA GLN A 24 -1.86 3.76 34.51
C GLN A 24 -2.95 2.75 34.15
N ALA A 25 -3.82 3.09 33.19
CA ALA A 25 -4.81 2.14 32.68
C ALA A 25 -4.15 0.89 32.10
N VAL A 26 -3.07 1.04 31.32
CA VAL A 26 -2.33 -0.10 30.73
C VAL A 26 -1.72 -1.00 31.80
N ASP A 27 -1.22 -0.45 32.91
CA ASP A 27 -0.65 -1.22 34.02
C ASP A 27 -1.71 -2.03 34.79
N GLU A 28 -2.98 -1.59 34.78
CA GLU A 28 -4.08 -2.19 35.53
C GLU A 28 -4.90 -3.22 34.72
N ILE A 29 -4.92 -3.12 33.41
CA ILE A 29 -5.65 -4.07 32.56
C ILE A 29 -4.92 -5.42 32.48
N ARG A 30 -5.67 -6.45 32.11
CA ARG A 30 -5.14 -7.81 31.94
C ARG A 30 -5.20 -8.22 30.48
N PRO A 31 -4.30 -9.12 30.02
CA PRO A 31 -4.40 -9.67 28.68
C PRO A 31 -5.77 -10.29 28.41
N SER A 32 -6.29 -10.04 27.21
CA SER A 32 -7.54 -10.62 26.71
C SER A 32 -7.39 -12.14 26.55
N PHE A 33 -8.47 -12.81 26.12
CA PHE A 33 -8.43 -14.23 25.76
C PHE A 33 -7.42 -14.55 24.62
N ARG A 34 -6.99 -13.53 23.84
CA ARG A 34 -5.94 -13.64 22.82
C ARG A 34 -4.53 -13.55 23.40
N GLY A 35 -4.39 -13.26 24.69
CA GLY A 35 -3.10 -13.06 25.34
C GLY A 35 -2.50 -11.67 25.10
N GLU A 36 -3.25 -10.73 24.59
CA GLU A 36 -2.82 -9.37 24.25
C GLU A 36 -3.50 -8.33 25.15
N LEU A 37 -2.80 -7.22 25.43
CA LEU A 37 -3.39 -6.04 26.07
C LEU A 37 -4.17 -5.26 25.02
N GLU A 38 -5.47 -5.11 25.24
CA GLU A 38 -6.37 -4.44 24.31
C GLU A 38 -6.48 -2.94 24.64
N ILE A 39 -6.29 -2.10 23.63
CA ILE A 39 -6.44 -0.66 23.78
C ILE A 39 -7.85 -0.26 24.19
N THR A 40 -8.86 -1.03 23.77
CA THR A 40 -10.26 -0.85 24.14
C THR A 40 -10.50 -1.08 25.62
N ASP A 41 -9.79 -2.03 26.24
CA ASP A 41 -9.90 -2.29 27.68
C ASP A 41 -9.26 -1.15 28.48
N ALA A 42 -8.15 -0.59 27.99
CA ALA A 42 -7.56 0.61 28.63
C ALA A 42 -8.49 1.82 28.54
N ILE A 43 -9.15 2.02 27.39
CA ILE A 43 -10.17 3.08 27.25
C ILE A 43 -11.34 2.84 28.19
N GLN A 44 -11.83 1.61 28.29
CA GLN A 44 -12.90 1.25 29.21
C GLN A 44 -12.50 1.51 30.65
N TRP A 45 -11.26 1.16 31.03
CA TRP A 45 -10.74 1.45 32.36
C TRP A 45 -10.76 2.96 32.67
N LEU A 46 -10.37 3.81 31.71
CA LEU A 46 -10.43 5.26 31.88
C LEU A 46 -11.87 5.74 32.11
N VAL A 47 -12.84 5.22 31.35
CA VAL A 47 -14.26 5.54 31.51
C VAL A 47 -14.78 5.10 32.89
N ASP A 48 -14.44 3.89 33.32
CA ASP A 48 -14.90 3.32 34.60
C ASP A 48 -14.30 4.04 35.82
N HIS A 49 -13.19 4.77 35.63
CA HIS A 49 -12.55 5.59 36.67
C HIS A 49 -12.83 7.09 36.53
N ASP A 50 -13.92 7.45 35.82
CA ASP A 50 -14.41 8.83 35.66
C ASP A 50 -13.40 9.79 34.99
N TYR A 51 -12.42 9.27 34.22
CA TYR A 51 -11.57 10.12 33.39
C TYR A 51 -12.31 10.58 32.14
N ALA A 52 -11.97 11.79 31.67
CA ALA A 52 -12.61 12.38 30.51
C ALA A 52 -12.15 11.66 29.21
N VAL A 53 -13.07 10.94 28.58
CA VAL A 53 -12.87 10.29 27.26
C VAL A 53 -13.80 10.96 26.26
N HIS A 54 -13.22 11.57 25.23
CA HIS A 54 -13.97 12.31 24.21
C HIS A 54 -13.92 11.60 22.87
N PRO A 55 -15.06 11.08 22.37
CA PRO A 55 -15.11 10.50 21.02
C PRO A 55 -15.11 11.60 19.97
N PHE A 56 -14.36 11.38 18.88
CA PHE A 56 -14.42 12.18 17.68
C PHE A 56 -14.98 11.33 16.54
N VAL A 57 -16.11 11.74 15.97
CA VAL A 57 -16.73 11.01 14.85
C VAL A 57 -16.08 11.45 13.55
N HIS A 58 -15.29 10.58 12.95
CA HIS A 58 -14.75 10.78 11.61
C HIS A 58 -15.85 10.63 10.56
N ARG A 59 -15.91 11.58 9.62
CA ARG A 59 -16.84 11.54 8.48
C ARG A 59 -16.04 11.60 7.19
N GLY A 60 -15.68 10.49 6.67
CA GLY A 60 -14.89 10.35 5.46
C GLY A 60 -14.66 8.88 5.16
N TRP A 61 -13.91 8.59 4.13
CA TRP A 61 -13.49 7.22 3.88
C TRP A 61 -12.49 6.76 4.96
N TRP A 62 -12.60 5.54 5.34
CA TRP A 62 -11.67 4.84 6.22
C TRP A 62 -11.54 3.40 5.73
N ILE A 63 -10.32 2.91 5.66
CA ILE A 63 -10.01 1.52 5.30
C ILE A 63 -9.04 0.96 6.31
N ASP A 64 -9.33 -0.23 6.81
CA ASP A 64 -8.35 -1.03 7.51
C ASP A 64 -7.36 -1.61 6.49
N THR A 65 -6.07 -1.46 6.72
CA THR A 65 -5.01 -1.95 5.82
C THR A 65 -4.36 -3.24 6.34
N GLY A 66 -5.10 -4.02 7.11
CA GLY A 66 -4.63 -5.26 7.71
C GLY A 66 -4.47 -6.42 6.73
N ALA A 67 -5.18 -6.38 5.60
CA ALA A 67 -5.08 -7.40 4.55
C ALA A 67 -4.52 -6.82 3.24
N PRO A 68 -3.84 -7.65 2.41
CA PRO A 68 -3.26 -7.19 1.14
C PRO A 68 -4.26 -6.53 0.19
N GLY A 69 -5.48 -7.07 0.07
CA GLY A 69 -6.53 -6.49 -0.79
C GLY A 69 -6.98 -5.11 -0.33
N GLU A 70 -7.08 -4.89 0.98
CA GLU A 70 -7.43 -3.60 1.59
C GLU A 70 -6.37 -2.53 1.32
N MET A 71 -5.09 -2.92 1.25
CA MET A 71 -4.01 -2.01 0.84
C MET A 71 -4.15 -1.54 -0.61
N LEU A 72 -4.58 -2.39 -1.53
CA LEU A 72 -4.85 -1.99 -2.92
C LEU A 72 -6.07 -1.07 -3.00
N GLU A 73 -7.14 -1.37 -2.26
CA GLU A 73 -8.31 -0.50 -2.18
C GLU A 73 -7.97 0.88 -1.60
N ALA A 74 -7.15 0.94 -0.56
CA ALA A 74 -6.65 2.20 -0.01
C ALA A 74 -5.80 2.98 -1.04
N ASN A 75 -4.94 2.27 -1.80
CA ASN A 75 -4.17 2.85 -2.89
C ASN A 75 -5.07 3.47 -3.97
N ASP A 76 -6.16 2.80 -4.33
CA ASP A 76 -7.12 3.31 -5.32
C ASP A 76 -7.73 4.62 -4.88
N LEU A 77 -8.22 4.71 -3.64
CA LEU A 77 -8.81 5.93 -3.09
C LEU A 77 -7.81 7.09 -3.08
N VAL A 78 -6.57 6.84 -2.66
CA VAL A 78 -5.53 7.88 -2.67
C VAL A 78 -5.21 8.33 -4.10
N LEU A 79 -5.11 7.40 -5.04
CA LEU A 79 -4.81 7.70 -6.43
C LEU A 79 -5.98 8.40 -7.16
N GLU A 80 -7.21 8.23 -6.73
CA GLU A 80 -8.35 8.97 -7.28
C GLU A 80 -8.24 10.49 -7.08
N GLU A 81 -7.55 10.93 -6.04
CA GLU A 81 -7.37 12.34 -5.70
C GLU A 81 -6.12 12.98 -6.30
N ILE A 82 -5.24 12.20 -6.98
CA ILE A 82 -4.01 12.75 -7.52
C ILE A 82 -4.23 13.64 -8.73
N GLU A 83 -3.41 14.68 -8.82
CA GLU A 83 -3.39 15.61 -9.94
C GLU A 83 -2.36 15.21 -11.00
N TYR A 84 -2.56 15.71 -12.24
CA TYR A 84 -1.54 15.59 -13.27
C TYR A 84 -0.37 16.53 -12.95
N LYS A 85 0.80 15.94 -12.72
CA LYS A 85 2.04 16.69 -12.46
C LYS A 85 3.24 15.95 -13.03
N VAL A 86 4.11 16.65 -13.74
CA VAL A 86 5.32 16.07 -14.34
C VAL A 86 6.53 16.92 -13.95
N ASP A 87 7.31 16.41 -12.99
CA ASP A 87 8.59 16.98 -12.56
C ASP A 87 9.79 16.14 -13.08
N GLY A 88 9.52 14.99 -13.73
CA GLY A 88 10.51 14.08 -14.32
C GLY A 88 10.65 14.23 -15.83
N TYR A 89 11.40 13.32 -16.43
CA TYR A 89 11.65 13.29 -17.87
C TYR A 89 10.73 12.30 -18.57
N ILE A 90 10.13 12.70 -19.68
CA ILE A 90 9.33 11.87 -20.58
C ILE A 90 9.89 12.05 -21.99
N ASP A 91 10.27 10.96 -22.64
CA ASP A 91 10.75 11.01 -24.02
C ASP A 91 9.62 11.23 -25.04
N ARG A 92 9.97 11.34 -26.32
CA ARG A 92 9.02 11.65 -27.41
C ARG A 92 8.14 10.46 -27.81
N ASP A 93 8.60 9.23 -27.55
CA ASP A 93 7.92 8.00 -27.93
C ASP A 93 6.98 7.51 -26.85
N SER A 94 7.06 8.08 -25.66
CA SER A 94 6.20 7.76 -24.53
C SER A 94 4.85 8.45 -24.57
N LYS A 95 3.84 7.79 -23.99
CA LYS A 95 2.47 8.31 -23.88
C LYS A 95 2.05 8.30 -22.43
N VAL A 96 1.93 9.48 -21.83
CA VAL A 96 1.48 9.65 -20.44
C VAL A 96 0.06 10.21 -20.42
N GLY A 97 -0.83 9.50 -19.74
CA GLY A 97 -2.26 9.85 -19.64
C GLY A 97 -2.54 10.99 -18.66
N ARG A 98 -3.82 11.27 -18.48
CA ARG A 98 -4.31 12.20 -17.45
C ARG A 98 -4.22 11.51 -16.08
N ARG A 99 -4.21 12.32 -14.99
CA ARG A 99 -4.12 11.83 -13.61
C ARG A 99 -2.88 10.96 -13.38
N VAL A 100 -1.74 11.43 -13.89
CA VAL A 100 -0.43 10.81 -13.66
C VAL A 100 0.47 11.84 -13.00
N THR A 101 1.06 11.46 -11.88
CA THR A 101 2.12 12.25 -11.22
C THR A 101 3.47 11.58 -11.50
N VAL A 102 4.41 12.33 -12.08
CA VAL A 102 5.79 11.90 -12.32
C VAL A 102 6.70 12.78 -11.46
N GLN A 103 7.36 12.19 -10.49
CA GLN A 103 8.19 12.92 -9.53
C GLN A 103 9.58 13.22 -10.09
N GLN A 104 10.30 14.10 -9.40
CA GLN A 104 11.62 14.59 -9.81
C GLN A 104 12.62 13.43 -10.03
N GLY A 105 13.39 13.53 -11.09
CA GLY A 105 14.41 12.53 -11.46
C GLY A 105 13.85 11.25 -12.07
N ALA A 106 12.54 11.05 -12.09
CA ALA A 106 11.94 9.90 -12.78
C ALA A 106 12.12 10.02 -14.30
N GLU A 107 12.32 8.89 -14.97
CA GLU A 107 12.50 8.79 -16.43
C GLU A 107 11.46 7.82 -17.01
N ILE A 108 10.73 8.27 -18.04
CA ILE A 108 9.79 7.46 -18.80
C ILE A 108 10.27 7.44 -20.25
N ILE A 109 10.67 6.25 -20.73
CA ILE A 109 11.31 6.04 -22.04
C ILE A 109 10.56 4.96 -22.81
N ASN A 110 10.13 5.26 -24.03
CA ASN A 110 9.41 4.36 -24.93
C ASN A 110 8.29 3.60 -24.20
N SER A 111 7.50 4.27 -23.39
CA SER A 111 6.57 3.64 -22.46
C SER A 111 5.18 4.27 -22.49
N ILE A 112 4.20 3.52 -22.02
CA ILE A 112 2.83 4.00 -21.89
C ILE A 112 2.44 3.99 -20.41
N VAL A 113 2.03 5.14 -19.89
CA VAL A 113 1.53 5.28 -18.51
C VAL A 113 0.09 5.75 -18.54
N ARG A 114 -0.81 5.01 -17.91
CA ARG A 114 -2.23 5.32 -17.77
C ARG A 114 -2.55 5.67 -16.32
N GLY A 115 -3.23 6.77 -16.12
CA GLY A 115 -3.64 7.19 -14.78
C GLY A 115 -5.02 6.64 -14.38
N PRO A 116 -5.33 6.71 -13.06
CA PRO A 116 -4.54 7.35 -12.03
C PRO A 116 -3.28 6.55 -11.66
N THR A 117 -2.11 7.20 -11.59
CA THR A 117 -0.82 6.52 -11.36
C THR A 117 0.21 7.51 -10.82
N ILE A 118 1.03 7.07 -9.88
CA ILE A 118 2.18 7.83 -9.41
C ILE A 118 3.48 7.12 -9.77
N ILE A 119 4.42 7.87 -10.35
CA ILE A 119 5.79 7.43 -10.64
C ILE A 119 6.73 8.19 -9.71
N GLY A 120 7.31 7.48 -8.76
CA GLY A 120 8.15 8.02 -7.70
C GLY A 120 9.47 8.58 -8.19
N ALA A 121 10.14 9.32 -7.29
CA ALA A 121 11.40 9.99 -7.60
C ALA A 121 12.48 9.00 -8.09
N ASN A 122 13.24 9.39 -9.11
CA ASN A 122 14.31 8.61 -9.74
C ASN A 122 13.86 7.23 -10.28
N ALA A 123 12.56 6.96 -10.35
CA ALA A 123 12.08 5.72 -10.96
C ALA A 123 12.36 5.70 -12.47
N ARG A 124 12.66 4.54 -13.02
CA ARG A 124 12.95 4.36 -14.44
C ARG A 124 11.96 3.39 -15.06
N ILE A 125 11.16 3.89 -15.99
CA ILE A 125 10.15 3.14 -16.73
C ILE A 125 10.60 3.08 -18.19
N ILE A 126 11.02 1.90 -18.64
CA ILE A 126 11.65 1.72 -19.95
C ILE A 126 10.92 0.64 -20.72
N ASN A 127 10.50 0.95 -21.95
CA ASN A 127 9.86 0.00 -22.86
C ASN A 127 8.73 -0.79 -22.19
N SER A 128 7.89 -0.10 -21.39
CA SER A 128 6.96 -0.73 -20.45
C SER A 128 5.56 -0.09 -20.49
N TYR A 129 4.60 -0.82 -19.97
CA TYR A 129 3.25 -0.34 -19.75
C TYR A 129 2.94 -0.26 -18.25
N ILE A 130 2.52 0.92 -17.80
CA ILE A 130 2.01 1.13 -16.44
C ILE A 130 0.53 1.48 -16.55
N GLY A 131 -0.32 0.60 -16.05
CA GLY A 131 -1.78 0.74 -16.05
C GLY A 131 -2.28 1.60 -14.90
N PRO A 132 -3.59 1.87 -14.88
CA PRO A 132 -4.21 2.67 -13.84
C PRO A 132 -4.10 2.03 -12.45
N PHE A 133 -4.30 2.86 -11.43
CA PHE A 133 -4.26 2.48 -10.02
C PHE A 133 -2.93 1.84 -9.60
N THR A 134 -1.83 2.32 -10.20
CA THR A 134 -0.49 1.80 -9.92
C THR A 134 0.36 2.84 -9.20
N SER A 135 0.93 2.46 -8.07
CA SER A 135 1.88 3.27 -7.31
C SER A 135 3.29 2.70 -7.44
N ILE A 136 4.16 3.44 -8.11
CA ILE A 136 5.58 3.12 -8.24
C ILE A 136 6.35 4.05 -7.31
N ASN A 137 7.08 3.50 -6.35
CA ASN A 137 7.85 4.26 -5.38
C ASN A 137 9.21 4.71 -5.96
N TYR A 138 10.03 5.42 -5.16
CA TYR A 138 11.30 5.97 -5.61
C TYR A 138 12.35 4.88 -5.91
N ASP A 139 13.29 5.19 -6.81
CA ASP A 139 14.40 4.31 -7.22
C ASP A 139 13.95 2.94 -7.76
N VAL A 140 12.71 2.80 -8.24
CA VAL A 140 12.20 1.58 -8.87
C VAL A 140 12.59 1.55 -10.35
N THR A 141 12.97 0.38 -10.87
CA THR A 141 13.20 0.16 -12.30
C THR A 141 12.19 -0.85 -12.85
N ILE A 142 11.45 -0.45 -13.88
CA ILE A 142 10.57 -1.34 -14.65
C ILE A 142 11.00 -1.30 -16.10
N GLU A 143 11.39 -2.45 -16.65
CA GLU A 143 11.91 -2.59 -18.01
C GLU A 143 11.25 -3.76 -18.73
N ASN A 144 10.86 -3.56 -20.01
CA ASN A 144 10.23 -4.57 -20.86
C ASN A 144 9.10 -5.35 -20.16
N SER A 145 8.26 -4.65 -19.39
CA SER A 145 7.26 -5.30 -18.52
C SER A 145 5.96 -4.49 -18.48
N GLU A 146 4.87 -5.16 -18.12
CA GLU A 146 3.57 -4.52 -17.93
C GLU A 146 3.08 -4.71 -16.49
N ILE A 147 2.56 -3.64 -15.89
CA ILE A 147 2.00 -3.68 -14.54
C ILE A 147 0.78 -2.74 -14.44
N GLU A 148 -0.25 -3.17 -13.73
CA GLU A 148 -1.40 -2.33 -13.39
C GLU A 148 -1.98 -2.69 -12.03
N HIS A 149 -2.79 -1.78 -11.45
CA HIS A 149 -3.49 -1.97 -10.18
C HIS A 149 -2.59 -2.60 -9.10
N SER A 150 -1.41 -2.00 -8.88
CA SER A 150 -0.36 -2.59 -8.05
C SER A 150 0.43 -1.53 -7.31
N VAL A 151 1.02 -1.93 -6.19
CA VAL A 151 1.94 -1.10 -5.42
C VAL A 151 3.33 -1.71 -5.47
N VAL A 152 4.31 -0.93 -5.93
CA VAL A 152 5.72 -1.33 -6.00
C VAL A 152 6.53 -0.43 -5.07
N LEU A 153 7.08 -1.01 -4.01
CA LEU A 153 7.89 -0.29 -3.04
C LEU A 153 9.31 -0.04 -3.57
N GLU A 154 9.99 0.88 -2.89
CA GLU A 154 11.25 1.45 -3.33
C GLU A 154 12.36 0.44 -3.62
N LYS A 155 13.25 0.80 -4.54
CA LYS A 155 14.46 0.05 -4.94
C LYS A 155 14.17 -1.34 -5.50
N SER A 156 12.95 -1.56 -5.98
CA SER A 156 12.56 -2.81 -6.63
C SER A 156 12.85 -2.77 -8.13
N GLU A 157 13.08 -3.92 -8.71
CA GLU A 157 13.39 -4.09 -10.13
C GLU A 157 12.46 -5.12 -10.76
N ILE A 158 11.80 -4.76 -11.88
CA ILE A 158 10.93 -5.64 -12.65
C ILE A 158 11.44 -5.64 -14.09
N ARG A 159 11.91 -6.78 -14.60
CA ARG A 159 12.53 -6.84 -15.93
C ARG A 159 12.08 -8.06 -16.74
N ASP A 160 11.79 -7.82 -18.02
CA ASP A 160 11.54 -8.86 -19.03
C ASP A 160 10.39 -9.82 -18.66
N ILE A 161 9.34 -9.30 -18.03
CA ILE A 161 8.17 -10.08 -17.65
C ILE A 161 7.16 -10.05 -18.79
N GLY A 162 7.00 -11.19 -19.46
CA GLY A 162 6.16 -11.31 -20.65
C GLY A 162 4.65 -11.36 -20.39
N THR A 163 4.23 -11.43 -19.12
CA THR A 163 2.83 -11.41 -18.69
C THR A 163 2.62 -10.17 -17.84
N ARG A 164 1.45 -9.53 -17.95
CA ARG A 164 1.13 -8.37 -17.12
C ARG A 164 1.05 -8.78 -15.64
N ILE A 165 1.72 -8.00 -14.80
CA ILE A 165 1.57 -8.05 -13.35
C ILE A 165 0.33 -7.25 -12.99
N GLN A 166 -0.57 -7.81 -12.20
CA GLN A 166 -1.82 -7.18 -11.80
C GLN A 166 -2.15 -7.51 -10.35
N ASP A 167 -2.90 -6.62 -9.69
CA ASP A 167 -3.42 -6.82 -8.33
C ASP A 167 -2.32 -7.20 -7.32
N SER A 168 -1.14 -6.56 -7.44
CA SER A 168 0.06 -7.04 -6.76
C SER A 168 0.64 -6.01 -5.80
N LEU A 169 1.13 -6.51 -4.65
CA LEU A 169 1.92 -5.75 -3.70
C LEU A 169 3.36 -6.25 -3.76
N ILE A 170 4.27 -5.39 -4.20
CA ILE A 170 5.68 -5.72 -4.38
C ILE A 170 6.49 -4.96 -3.33
N GLY A 171 7.12 -5.71 -2.45
CA GLY A 171 7.87 -5.19 -1.31
C GLY A 171 9.13 -4.42 -1.73
N ARG A 172 9.82 -3.90 -0.74
CA ARG A 172 11.05 -3.12 -0.90
C ARG A 172 12.22 -3.97 -1.41
N GLY A 173 12.93 -3.47 -2.42
CA GLY A 173 14.15 -4.12 -2.93
C GLY A 173 13.90 -5.49 -3.58
N VAL A 174 12.67 -5.76 -4.02
CA VAL A 174 12.30 -7.00 -4.70
C VAL A 174 12.83 -6.98 -6.14
N VAL A 175 13.38 -8.11 -6.59
CA VAL A 175 13.80 -8.30 -7.98
C VAL A 175 12.91 -9.36 -8.63
N ILE A 176 12.15 -8.95 -9.65
CA ILE A 176 11.35 -9.84 -10.49
C ILE A 176 11.94 -9.78 -11.89
N ALA A 177 12.58 -10.85 -12.33
CA ALA A 177 13.21 -10.88 -13.64
C ALA A 177 13.13 -12.26 -14.28
N ARG A 178 13.09 -12.27 -15.61
CA ARG A 178 13.16 -13.53 -16.34
C ARG A 178 14.58 -14.10 -16.28
N SER A 179 14.71 -15.33 -15.78
CA SER A 179 16.02 -16.01 -15.78
C SER A 179 16.44 -16.39 -17.20
N PRO A 180 17.62 -15.97 -17.68
CA PRO A 180 18.15 -16.39 -18.96
C PRO A 180 18.73 -17.81 -18.97
N ILE A 181 18.83 -18.45 -17.80
CA ILE A 181 19.52 -19.74 -17.61
C ILE A 181 18.60 -20.89 -18.03
N LYS A 182 19.19 -21.90 -18.66
CA LYS A 182 18.55 -23.19 -19.02
C LYS A 182 19.02 -24.30 -18.06
N PRO A 183 18.15 -25.23 -17.66
CA PRO A 183 16.73 -25.34 -17.99
C PRO A 183 15.90 -24.21 -17.38
N LYS A 184 14.77 -23.88 -18.03
CA LYS A 184 13.84 -22.90 -17.50
C LYS A 184 13.28 -23.40 -16.15
N ALA A 185 13.51 -22.64 -15.10
CA ALA A 185 13.01 -22.95 -13.78
C ALA A 185 12.54 -21.66 -13.09
N LEU A 186 11.52 -21.78 -12.25
CA LEU A 186 11.17 -20.74 -11.30
C LEU A 186 12.09 -20.88 -10.08
N LYS A 187 12.81 -19.80 -9.76
CA LYS A 187 13.56 -19.70 -8.51
C LYS A 187 12.90 -18.61 -7.67
N LEU A 188 12.31 -19.02 -6.58
CA LEU A 188 11.57 -18.13 -5.71
C LEU A 188 12.27 -18.05 -4.35
N THR A 189 12.37 -16.84 -3.83
CA THR A 189 12.73 -16.58 -2.43
C THR A 189 11.61 -15.71 -1.88
N LEU A 190 10.73 -16.32 -1.08
CA LEU A 190 9.50 -15.68 -0.62
C LEU A 190 9.57 -15.50 0.91
N GLY A 191 8.95 -14.44 1.40
CA GLY A 191 8.74 -14.20 2.81
C GLY A 191 7.46 -14.86 3.32
N ASP A 192 7.15 -14.61 4.59
CA ASP A 192 5.93 -15.10 5.23
C ASP A 192 4.67 -14.52 4.55
N ASN A 193 3.62 -15.34 4.50
CA ASN A 193 2.31 -14.97 3.92
C ASN A 193 2.34 -14.53 2.44
N SER A 194 3.36 -14.94 1.68
CA SER A 194 3.42 -14.65 0.24
C SER A 194 2.44 -15.51 -0.56
N HIS A 195 1.78 -14.90 -1.54
CA HIS A 195 0.95 -15.57 -2.53
C HIS A 195 1.55 -15.38 -3.91
N VAL A 196 1.70 -16.46 -4.67
CA VAL A 196 2.25 -16.42 -6.04
C VAL A 196 1.31 -17.16 -6.97
N GLY A 197 0.76 -16.44 -7.96
CA GLY A 197 0.03 -17.00 -9.08
C GLY A 197 0.98 -17.27 -10.24
N ILE A 198 0.98 -18.47 -10.79
CA ILE A 198 1.78 -18.85 -11.95
C ILE A 198 0.85 -19.30 -13.08
N LEU A 199 0.99 -18.69 -14.27
CA LEU A 199 0.26 -19.04 -15.49
C LEU A 199 1.04 -20.03 -16.33
#